data_7e1e32b93523317561ca646f56bab1eb
#
_entry.id   7e1e32b93523317561ca646f56bab1eb
#
_cell.length_a   1.000
_cell.length_b   1.000
_cell.length_c   1.000
_cell.angle_alpha   90.00
_cell.angle_beta   90.00
_cell.angle_gamma   90.00
#
_symmetry.space_group_name_H-M   'P 1'
#
loop_
_entity.id
_entity.type
_entity.pdbx_description
1 polymer ?
#
loop_
_entity_poly.entity_id
_entity_poly.type
_entity_poly.pdbx_seq_one_letter_code
_entity_poly.pdbx_strand_id
1 'polypeptide(L)'
;IATLVWKLSGHPLQLLSSDTFKILITGILILYIFNMTQTVRSNLQKIDKQVSLEKKYEFKQIIILSMVYALAFGSQLAVISMFPQFLESTFQLSVATAGMVGSSFAFMNLISRPAGGWISDLIEKKRTLIFFTSGSMIGYIIMSQINSSWSLWSLLLVAFGCSMFLQAGTGACFAAVPLIRKDLTGKLAGLAGAYGNVGAVIFLTILSFTSPKNFFIIAALYAAIVLIALIFLNPFNNLHKSFQKN
;
A
#
# COMPACT_ATOMS: atom_id res chain seq x y z
N ILE A 1 10.29 -0.13 -13.84
CA ILE A 1 10.18 -0.24 -15.32
C ILE A 1 11.56 -0.55 -15.91
N ALA A 2 12.63 0.23 -15.64
CA ALA A 2 13.97 -0.02 -16.17
C ALA A 2 14.48 -1.43 -15.89
N THR A 3 14.28 -1.95 -14.66
CA THR A 3 14.62 -3.33 -14.27
C THR A 3 13.82 -4.38 -15.05
N LEU A 4 12.56 -4.11 -15.35
CA LEU A 4 11.72 -4.98 -16.17
C LEU A 4 12.26 -5.03 -17.62
N VAL A 5 12.52 -3.88 -18.21
CA VAL A 5 13.09 -3.77 -19.57
C VAL A 5 14.43 -4.48 -19.66
N TRP A 6 15.31 -4.34 -18.65
CA TRP A 6 16.57 -5.05 -18.55
C TRP A 6 16.39 -6.57 -18.48
N LYS A 7 15.42 -7.02 -17.67
CA LYS A 7 15.14 -8.46 -17.51
C LYS A 7 14.54 -9.09 -18.77
N LEU A 8 13.75 -8.33 -19.54
CA LEU A 8 13.18 -8.77 -20.81
C LEU A 8 14.20 -8.82 -21.95
N SER A 9 15.30 -8.06 -21.86
CA SER A 9 16.40 -8.08 -22.83
C SER A 9 17.47 -9.12 -22.52
N GLY A 10 17.57 -9.59 -21.25
CA GLY A 10 18.56 -10.56 -20.79
C GLY A 10 18.18 -12.02 -21.01
N HIS A 11 19.17 -12.94 -20.84
CA HIS A 11 18.92 -14.38 -20.78
C HIS A 11 18.05 -14.75 -19.56
N PRO A 12 17.09 -15.70 -19.66
CA PRO A 12 16.78 -16.52 -20.84
C PRO A 12 15.71 -15.93 -21.77
N LEU A 13 15.12 -14.77 -21.46
CA LEU A 13 13.91 -14.30 -22.14
C LEU A 13 14.18 -13.72 -23.53
N GLN A 14 15.23 -12.90 -23.70
CA GLN A 14 15.64 -12.25 -24.97
C GLN A 14 14.48 -11.75 -25.87
N LEU A 15 13.40 -11.24 -25.23
CA LEU A 15 12.20 -10.79 -25.94
C LEU A 15 12.38 -9.44 -26.64
N LEU A 16 13.42 -8.68 -26.28
CA LEU A 16 13.71 -7.36 -26.84
C LEU A 16 15.00 -7.40 -27.65
N SER A 17 14.95 -6.84 -28.86
CA SER A 17 16.17 -6.60 -29.65
C SER A 17 17.05 -5.56 -28.95
N SER A 18 18.37 -5.61 -29.24
CA SER A 18 19.34 -4.65 -28.69
C SER A 18 18.96 -3.20 -28.96
N ASP A 19 18.41 -2.91 -30.13
CA ASP A 19 18.02 -1.55 -30.49
C ASP A 19 16.74 -1.10 -29.81
N THR A 20 15.73 -2.00 -29.71
CA THR A 20 14.52 -1.74 -28.92
C THR A 20 14.84 -1.49 -27.45
N PHE A 21 15.77 -2.27 -26.88
CA PHE A 21 16.24 -2.06 -25.50
C PHE A 21 16.86 -0.66 -25.32
N LYS A 22 17.77 -0.25 -26.22
CA LYS A 22 18.40 1.08 -26.15
C LYS A 22 17.37 2.22 -26.25
N ILE A 23 16.41 2.10 -27.18
CA ILE A 23 15.35 3.10 -27.35
C ILE A 23 14.51 3.21 -26.09
N LEU A 24 14.08 2.09 -25.50
CA LEU A 24 13.26 2.07 -24.27
C LEU A 24 14.02 2.66 -23.07
N ILE A 25 15.29 2.28 -22.86
CA ILE A 25 16.09 2.81 -21.76
C ILE A 25 16.34 4.32 -21.95
N THR A 26 16.64 4.76 -23.16
CA THR A 26 16.83 6.19 -23.46
C THR A 26 15.53 6.97 -23.21
N GLY A 27 14.38 6.46 -23.64
CA GLY A 27 13.07 7.07 -23.37
C GLY A 27 12.76 7.16 -21.86
N ILE A 28 13.04 6.10 -21.10
CA ILE A 28 12.88 6.09 -19.64
C ILE A 28 13.80 7.13 -18.97
N LEU A 29 15.05 7.24 -19.41
CA LEU A 29 16.00 8.24 -18.90
C LEU A 29 15.53 9.67 -19.18
N ILE A 30 15.07 9.94 -20.39
CA ILE A 30 14.53 11.27 -20.78
C ILE A 30 13.32 11.61 -19.90
N LEU A 31 12.38 10.69 -19.73
CA LEU A 31 11.21 10.87 -18.85
C LEU A 31 11.63 11.09 -17.40
N TYR A 32 12.61 10.34 -16.91
CA TYR A 32 13.14 10.52 -15.55
C TYR A 32 13.75 11.91 -15.35
N ILE A 33 14.62 12.34 -16.25
CA ILE A 33 15.26 13.67 -16.21
C ILE A 33 14.20 14.76 -16.28
N PHE A 34 13.22 14.61 -17.18
CA PHE A 34 12.10 15.56 -17.31
C PHE A 34 11.32 15.68 -16.01
N ASN A 35 10.89 14.55 -15.42
CA ASN A 35 10.16 14.53 -14.16
C ASN A 35 10.99 15.13 -13.01
N MET A 36 12.28 14.78 -12.91
CA MET A 36 13.18 15.35 -11.89
C MET A 36 13.33 16.86 -12.05
N THR A 37 13.52 17.33 -13.28
CA THR A 37 13.64 18.76 -13.56
C THR A 37 12.36 19.51 -13.19
N GLN A 38 11.19 18.98 -13.56
CA GLN A 38 9.91 19.58 -13.20
C GLN A 38 9.68 19.58 -11.67
N THR A 39 10.02 18.48 -11.00
CA THR A 39 9.90 18.37 -9.54
C THR A 39 10.81 19.38 -8.84
N VAL A 40 12.08 19.46 -9.24
CA VAL A 40 13.03 20.41 -8.67
C VAL A 40 12.56 21.86 -8.93
N ARG A 41 12.18 22.19 -10.17
CA ARG A 41 11.73 23.53 -10.56
C ARG A 41 10.48 23.99 -9.78
N SER A 42 9.52 23.06 -9.56
CA SER A 42 8.29 23.35 -8.83
C SER A 42 8.52 23.48 -7.31
N ASN A 43 9.59 22.89 -6.79
CA ASN A 43 9.86 22.90 -5.34
C ASN A 43 10.92 23.93 -4.93
N LEU A 44 11.84 24.33 -5.83
CA LEU A 44 12.86 25.36 -5.51
C LEU A 44 12.24 26.65 -5.00
N GLN A 45 11.15 27.12 -5.61
CA GLN A 45 10.44 28.35 -5.16
C GLN A 45 9.76 28.20 -3.79
N LYS A 46 9.55 26.96 -3.32
CA LYS A 46 8.94 26.66 -2.00
C LYS A 46 9.99 26.39 -0.93
N ILE A 47 11.18 25.95 -1.29
CA ILE A 47 12.30 25.70 -0.35
C ILE A 47 12.81 27.01 0.24
N ASP A 48 12.83 28.09 -0.53
CA ASP A 48 13.27 29.42 -0.10
C ASP A 48 12.27 30.14 0.86
N LYS A 49 11.01 29.70 0.90
CA LYS A 49 10.08 30.16 1.92
C LYS A 49 10.33 29.35 3.20
N GLN A 50 11.08 29.95 4.14
CA GLN A 50 11.18 29.41 5.50
C GLN A 50 9.78 29.02 5.96
N VAL A 51 9.56 27.72 6.16
CA VAL A 51 8.34 27.21 6.82
C VAL A 51 8.38 27.80 8.22
N SER A 52 7.57 28.83 8.47
CA SER A 52 7.51 29.47 9.78
C SER A 52 7.29 28.40 10.83
N LEU A 53 8.05 28.46 11.93
CA LEU A 53 8.00 27.52 13.06
C LEU A 53 6.58 27.40 13.69
N GLU A 54 5.69 28.34 13.40
CA GLU A 54 4.27 28.33 13.79
C GLU A 54 3.43 27.28 13.07
N LYS A 55 3.93 26.68 11.99
CA LYS A 55 3.18 25.68 11.21
C LYS A 55 3.41 24.25 11.73
N LYS A 56 3.22 24.02 13.03
CA LYS A 56 3.23 22.69 13.62
C LYS A 56 1.99 21.90 13.16
N TYR A 57 2.17 20.65 12.79
CA TYR A 57 1.09 19.68 12.60
C TYR A 57 1.15 18.62 13.70
N GLU A 58 0.02 18.02 14.01
CA GLU A 58 -0.03 16.95 15.01
C GLU A 58 0.69 15.70 14.47
N PHE A 59 1.97 15.55 14.80
CA PHE A 59 2.80 14.44 14.34
C PHE A 59 2.19 13.07 14.67
N LYS A 60 1.48 12.97 15.80
CA LYS A 60 0.75 11.76 16.20
C LYS A 60 -0.23 11.29 15.13
N GLN A 61 -0.96 12.19 14.48
CA GLN A 61 -1.96 11.85 13.47
C GLN A 61 -1.31 11.22 12.23
N ILE A 62 -0.18 11.78 11.79
CA ILE A 62 0.54 11.23 10.64
C ILE A 62 1.20 9.89 10.96
N ILE A 63 1.68 9.67 12.19
CA ILE A 63 2.19 8.36 12.61
C ILE A 63 1.07 7.31 12.51
N ILE A 64 -0.12 7.59 13.04
CA ILE A 64 -1.25 6.65 12.99
C ILE A 64 -1.62 6.32 11.54
N LEU A 65 -1.73 7.33 10.67
CA LEU A 65 -2.00 7.10 9.24
C LEU A 65 -0.85 6.32 8.56
N SER A 66 0.38 6.57 8.95
CA SER A 66 1.53 5.81 8.45
C SER A 66 1.50 4.35 8.87
N MET A 67 1.05 4.05 10.10
CA MET A 67 0.82 2.67 10.56
C MET A 67 -0.28 1.98 9.77
N VAL A 68 -1.39 2.67 9.50
CA VAL A 68 -2.47 2.15 8.63
C VAL A 68 -1.93 1.86 7.24
N TYR A 69 -1.14 2.77 6.68
CA TYR A 69 -0.59 2.59 5.34
C TYR A 69 0.49 1.51 5.30
N ALA A 70 1.30 1.39 6.34
CA ALA A 70 2.28 0.30 6.48
C ALA A 70 1.57 -1.07 6.53
N LEU A 71 0.43 -1.18 7.24
CA LEU A 71 -0.40 -2.38 7.19
C LEU A 71 -0.92 -2.61 5.77
N ALA A 72 -1.71 -1.65 5.26
CA ALA A 72 -2.50 -1.84 4.05
C ALA A 72 -1.63 -2.06 2.81
N PHE A 73 -0.58 -1.25 2.63
CA PHE A 73 0.35 -1.34 1.50
C PHE A 73 1.48 -2.34 1.75
N GLY A 74 2.08 -2.29 2.95
CA GLY A 74 3.27 -3.09 3.26
C GLY A 74 2.96 -4.58 3.28
N SER A 75 1.94 -5.00 4.03
CA SER A 75 1.55 -6.41 4.08
C SER A 75 1.03 -6.93 2.75
N GLN A 76 0.33 -6.08 1.98
CA GLN A 76 -0.14 -6.42 0.64
C GLN A 76 1.00 -6.80 -0.31
N LEU A 77 2.10 -6.05 -0.31
CA LEU A 77 3.25 -6.36 -1.16
C LEU A 77 3.86 -7.72 -0.79
N ALA A 78 3.92 -8.05 0.49
CA ALA A 78 4.38 -9.37 0.92
C ALA A 78 3.42 -10.48 0.46
N VAL A 79 2.09 -10.28 0.59
CA VAL A 79 1.10 -11.25 0.08
C VAL A 79 1.25 -11.44 -1.43
N ILE A 80 1.31 -10.37 -2.21
CA ILE A 80 1.47 -10.47 -3.68
C ILE A 80 2.73 -11.26 -4.04
N SER A 81 3.81 -11.07 -3.28
CA SER A 81 5.08 -11.77 -3.54
C SER A 81 5.01 -13.27 -3.29
N MET A 82 4.31 -13.69 -2.25
CA MET A 82 4.24 -15.11 -1.85
C MET A 82 3.06 -15.86 -2.45
N PHE A 83 2.01 -15.17 -2.87
CA PHE A 83 0.72 -15.79 -3.16
C PHE A 83 0.79 -16.80 -4.32
N PRO A 84 1.52 -16.55 -5.44
CA PRO A 84 1.69 -17.54 -6.48
C PRO A 84 2.35 -18.82 -5.96
N GLN A 85 3.44 -18.72 -5.20
CA GLN A 85 4.14 -19.86 -4.63
C GLN A 85 3.27 -20.61 -3.60
N PHE A 86 2.50 -19.91 -2.81
CA PHE A 86 1.55 -20.48 -1.87
C PHE A 86 0.47 -21.31 -2.60
N LEU A 87 -0.07 -20.77 -3.71
CA LEU A 87 -1.06 -21.47 -4.54
C LEU A 87 -0.48 -22.74 -5.19
N GLU A 88 0.73 -22.65 -5.73
CA GLU A 88 1.45 -23.78 -6.31
C GLU A 88 1.66 -24.90 -5.28
N SER A 89 2.21 -24.53 -4.11
CA SER A 89 2.57 -25.52 -3.09
C SER A 89 1.35 -26.13 -2.37
N THR A 90 0.30 -25.36 -2.15
CA THR A 90 -0.86 -25.78 -1.33
C THR A 90 -1.94 -26.48 -2.18
N PHE A 91 -2.16 -26.00 -3.41
CA PHE A 91 -3.23 -26.47 -4.30
C PHE A 91 -2.71 -27.21 -5.53
N GLN A 92 -1.41 -27.46 -5.62
CA GLN A 92 -0.76 -28.18 -6.72
C GLN A 92 -1.08 -27.57 -8.10
N LEU A 93 -1.24 -26.24 -8.15
CA LEU A 93 -1.50 -25.53 -9.40
C LEU A 93 -0.23 -25.46 -10.24
N SER A 94 -0.39 -25.42 -11.58
CA SER A 94 0.74 -25.09 -12.45
C SER A 94 1.27 -23.69 -12.17
N VAL A 95 2.56 -23.45 -12.38
CA VAL A 95 3.21 -22.13 -12.19
C VAL A 95 2.46 -21.02 -12.94
N ALA A 96 2.01 -21.30 -14.17
CA ALA A 96 1.25 -20.37 -14.98
C ALA A 96 -0.10 -20.03 -14.34
N THR A 97 -0.87 -21.03 -13.91
CA THR A 97 -2.17 -20.86 -13.26
C THR A 97 -2.02 -20.15 -11.92
N ALA A 98 -1.05 -20.54 -11.09
CA ALA A 98 -0.76 -19.91 -9.81
C ALA A 98 -0.36 -18.42 -9.99
N GLY A 99 0.42 -18.10 -11.02
CA GLY A 99 0.79 -16.74 -11.37
C GLY A 99 -0.42 -15.91 -11.82
N MET A 100 -1.29 -16.45 -12.68
CA MET A 100 -2.51 -15.77 -13.13
C MET A 100 -3.48 -15.50 -11.97
N VAL A 101 -3.73 -16.51 -11.15
CA VAL A 101 -4.59 -16.38 -9.97
C VAL A 101 -3.98 -15.44 -8.93
N GLY A 102 -2.67 -15.55 -8.69
CA GLY A 102 -1.95 -14.66 -7.77
C GLY A 102 -1.99 -13.19 -8.19
N SER A 103 -1.87 -12.91 -9.49
CA SER A 103 -1.93 -11.55 -10.01
C SER A 103 -3.33 -10.92 -9.89
N SER A 104 -4.39 -11.72 -9.82
CA SER A 104 -5.75 -11.23 -9.60
C SER A 104 -5.91 -10.54 -8.23
N PHE A 105 -5.17 -10.96 -7.22
CA PHE A 105 -5.10 -10.27 -5.93
C PHE A 105 -4.60 -8.83 -6.09
N ALA A 106 -3.60 -8.62 -6.93
CA ALA A 106 -3.07 -7.29 -7.23
C ALA A 106 -4.02 -6.46 -8.11
N PHE A 107 -4.78 -7.12 -9.00
CA PHE A 107 -5.73 -6.46 -9.89
C PHE A 107 -6.84 -5.73 -9.13
N MET A 108 -7.26 -6.25 -7.97
CA MET A 108 -8.25 -5.60 -7.10
C MET A 108 -7.83 -4.18 -6.70
N ASN A 109 -6.55 -3.86 -6.78
CA ASN A 109 -6.01 -2.52 -6.50
C ASN A 109 -6.62 -1.43 -7.41
N LEU A 110 -6.89 -1.77 -8.66
CA LEU A 110 -7.42 -0.83 -9.65
C LEU A 110 -8.81 -0.27 -9.25
N ILE A 111 -9.62 -1.10 -8.61
CA ILE A 111 -11.00 -0.75 -8.22
C ILE A 111 -11.08 -0.34 -6.75
N SER A 112 -10.45 -1.12 -5.86
CA SER A 112 -10.65 -0.96 -4.42
C SER A 112 -9.97 0.29 -3.86
N ARG A 113 -8.84 0.75 -4.40
CA ARG A 113 -8.20 2.01 -3.95
C ARG A 113 -9.05 3.25 -4.21
N PRO A 114 -9.51 3.51 -5.45
CA PRO A 114 -10.41 4.63 -5.71
C PRO A 114 -11.72 4.52 -4.90
N ALA A 115 -12.30 3.31 -4.83
CA ALA A 115 -13.52 3.07 -4.06
C ALA A 115 -13.32 3.37 -2.57
N GLY A 116 -12.20 2.96 -1.97
CA GLY A 116 -11.88 3.25 -0.56
C GLY A 116 -11.73 4.74 -0.27
N GLY A 117 -11.09 5.49 -1.18
CA GLY A 117 -11.02 6.95 -1.10
C GLY A 117 -12.42 7.58 -1.17
N TRP A 118 -13.22 7.18 -2.14
CA TRP A 118 -14.58 7.69 -2.34
C TRP A 118 -15.51 7.36 -1.14
N ILE A 119 -15.52 6.12 -0.66
CA ILE A 119 -16.29 5.74 0.53
C ILE A 119 -15.84 6.56 1.75
N SER A 120 -14.55 6.79 1.87
CA SER A 120 -13.99 7.63 2.93
C SER A 120 -14.41 9.10 2.83
N ASP A 121 -14.78 9.60 1.64
CA ASP A 121 -15.32 10.94 1.45
C ASP A 121 -16.81 11.03 1.82
N LEU A 122 -17.55 9.94 1.66
CA LEU A 122 -18.98 9.84 2.01
C LEU A 122 -19.21 9.61 3.50
N ILE A 123 -18.31 8.87 4.15
CA ILE A 123 -18.41 8.51 5.56
C ILE A 123 -17.31 9.26 6.33
N GLU A 124 -17.39 9.30 7.65
CA GLU A 124 -16.33 9.84 8.49
C GLU A 124 -15.01 9.07 8.29
N LYS A 125 -13.92 9.78 7.97
CA LYS A 125 -12.60 9.20 7.67
C LYS A 125 -12.13 8.19 8.72
N LYS A 126 -12.25 8.52 10.00
CA LYS A 126 -11.84 7.64 11.10
C LYS A 126 -12.61 6.34 11.10
N ARG A 127 -13.94 6.40 10.95
CA ARG A 127 -14.81 5.21 10.91
C ARG A 127 -14.48 4.32 9.70
N THR A 128 -14.25 4.93 8.57
CA THR A 128 -13.85 4.22 7.34
C THR A 128 -12.51 3.50 7.49
N LEU A 129 -11.52 4.15 8.11
CA LEU A 129 -10.23 3.53 8.40
C LEU A 129 -10.37 2.35 9.38
N ILE A 130 -11.17 2.50 10.44
CA ILE A 130 -11.47 1.41 11.38
C ILE A 130 -12.15 0.24 10.65
N PHE A 131 -13.15 0.52 9.81
CA PHE A 131 -13.88 -0.51 9.05
C PHE A 131 -12.94 -1.30 8.14
N PHE A 132 -12.12 -0.63 7.34
CA PHE A 132 -11.20 -1.30 6.42
C PHE A 132 -10.08 -2.05 7.16
N THR A 133 -9.56 -1.49 8.25
CA THR A 133 -8.54 -2.18 9.07
C THR A 133 -9.13 -3.41 9.76
N SER A 134 -10.36 -3.34 10.27
CA SER A 134 -11.05 -4.49 10.87
C SER A 134 -11.30 -5.59 9.85
N GLY A 135 -11.77 -5.22 8.64
CA GLY A 135 -11.96 -6.17 7.54
C GLY A 135 -10.64 -6.84 7.12
N SER A 136 -9.55 -6.07 7.05
CA SER A 136 -8.22 -6.62 6.78
C SER A 136 -7.75 -7.60 7.86
N MET A 137 -7.98 -7.27 9.13
CA MET A 137 -7.65 -8.15 10.28
C MET A 137 -8.41 -9.48 10.17
N ILE A 138 -9.72 -9.42 9.97
CA ILE A 138 -10.57 -10.61 9.80
C ILE A 138 -10.11 -11.41 8.59
N GLY A 139 -9.84 -10.74 7.46
CA GLY A 139 -9.32 -11.38 6.26
C GLY A 139 -8.03 -12.15 6.53
N TYR A 140 -7.07 -11.57 7.24
CA TYR A 140 -5.83 -12.24 7.60
C TYR A 140 -6.01 -13.40 8.57
N ILE A 141 -6.94 -13.29 9.55
CA ILE A 141 -7.27 -14.39 10.45
C ILE A 141 -7.81 -15.58 9.63
N ILE A 142 -8.72 -15.35 8.68
CA ILE A 142 -9.26 -16.39 7.83
C ILE A 142 -8.17 -16.97 6.91
N MET A 143 -7.34 -16.11 6.29
CA MET A 143 -6.22 -16.54 5.45
C MET A 143 -5.23 -17.44 6.21
N SER A 144 -5.04 -17.23 7.51
CA SER A 144 -4.17 -18.06 8.34
C SER A 144 -4.68 -19.49 8.55
N GLN A 145 -5.97 -19.75 8.30
CA GLN A 145 -6.59 -21.08 8.44
C GLN A 145 -6.60 -21.88 7.14
N ILE A 146 -6.20 -21.28 6.04
CA ILE A 146 -6.21 -21.92 4.73
C ILE A 146 -5.19 -23.07 4.69
N ASN A 147 -5.65 -24.20 4.22
CA ASN A 147 -4.87 -25.43 4.01
C ASN A 147 -5.36 -26.17 2.75
N SER A 148 -4.74 -27.29 2.43
CA SER A 148 -5.07 -28.08 1.24
C SER A 148 -6.49 -28.68 1.20
N SER A 149 -7.23 -28.69 2.32
CA SER A 149 -8.62 -29.15 2.36
C SER A 149 -9.62 -28.12 1.85
N TRP A 150 -9.21 -26.86 1.69
CA TRP A 150 -10.05 -25.81 1.17
C TRP A 150 -10.27 -25.94 -0.34
N SER A 151 -11.46 -25.55 -0.80
CA SER A 151 -11.65 -25.40 -2.24
C SER A 151 -10.92 -24.14 -2.75
N LEU A 152 -10.43 -24.21 -3.98
CA LEU A 152 -9.79 -23.05 -4.61
C LEU A 152 -10.72 -21.83 -4.66
N TRP A 153 -12.01 -22.04 -4.88
CA TRP A 153 -13.00 -20.97 -4.92
C TRP A 153 -13.18 -20.27 -3.57
N SER A 154 -13.20 -21.05 -2.47
CA SER A 154 -13.28 -20.49 -1.11
C SER A 154 -12.04 -19.65 -0.78
N LEU A 155 -10.85 -20.14 -1.14
CA LEU A 155 -9.61 -19.39 -1.04
C LEU A 155 -9.69 -18.08 -1.80
N LEU A 156 -10.10 -18.09 -3.06
CA LEU A 156 -10.16 -16.90 -3.91
C LEU A 156 -11.12 -15.86 -3.35
N LEU A 157 -12.28 -16.29 -2.86
CA LEU A 157 -13.27 -15.41 -2.26
C LEU A 157 -12.68 -14.69 -1.03
N VAL A 158 -12.02 -15.43 -0.15
CA VAL A 158 -11.37 -14.86 1.05
C VAL A 158 -10.20 -13.95 0.67
N ALA A 159 -9.36 -14.38 -0.27
CA ALA A 159 -8.21 -13.60 -0.73
C ALA A 159 -8.65 -12.27 -1.38
N PHE A 160 -9.67 -12.31 -2.25
CA PHE A 160 -10.22 -11.10 -2.86
C PHE A 160 -10.86 -10.17 -1.84
N GLY A 161 -11.65 -10.71 -0.92
CA GLY A 161 -12.24 -9.92 0.17
C GLY A 161 -11.15 -9.24 1.02
N CYS A 162 -10.13 -9.98 1.44
CA CYS A 162 -8.99 -9.44 2.17
C CYS A 162 -8.27 -8.34 1.37
N SER A 163 -8.00 -8.59 0.07
CA SER A 163 -7.38 -7.62 -0.82
C SER A 163 -8.22 -6.34 -0.94
N MET A 164 -9.55 -6.46 -1.09
CA MET A 164 -10.44 -5.30 -1.16
C MET A 164 -10.32 -4.41 0.08
N PHE A 165 -10.36 -5.00 1.28
CA PHE A 165 -10.22 -4.23 2.51
C PHE A 165 -8.86 -3.53 2.63
N LEU A 166 -7.78 -4.21 2.31
CA LEU A 166 -6.43 -3.64 2.32
C LEU A 166 -6.29 -2.48 1.34
N GLN A 167 -6.72 -2.70 0.10
CA GLN A 167 -6.61 -1.70 -0.96
C GLN A 167 -7.51 -0.48 -0.70
N ALA A 168 -8.74 -0.70 -0.25
CA ALA A 168 -9.64 0.36 0.14
C ALA A 168 -9.11 1.15 1.33
N GLY A 169 -8.50 0.46 2.32
CA GLY A 169 -7.81 1.09 3.45
C GLY A 169 -6.66 1.99 3.01
N THR A 170 -5.91 1.59 1.99
CA THR A 170 -4.87 2.42 1.35
C THR A 170 -5.46 3.71 0.76
N GLY A 171 -6.55 3.60 0.00
CA GLY A 171 -7.25 4.75 -0.58
C GLY A 171 -7.80 5.70 0.48
N ALA A 172 -8.47 5.17 1.50
CA ALA A 172 -9.01 5.93 2.62
C ALA A 172 -7.91 6.65 3.42
N CYS A 173 -6.74 6.03 3.58
CA CYS A 173 -5.59 6.63 4.25
C CYS A 173 -5.13 7.90 3.51
N PHE A 174 -4.92 7.82 2.20
CA PHE A 174 -4.53 8.99 1.42
C PHE A 174 -5.61 10.07 1.33
N ALA A 175 -6.90 9.71 1.36
CA ALA A 175 -8.00 10.67 1.43
C ALA A 175 -8.04 11.42 2.79
N ALA A 176 -7.45 10.85 3.86
CA ALA A 176 -7.36 11.47 5.17
C ALA A 176 -6.15 12.41 5.34
N VAL A 177 -5.05 12.18 4.62
CA VAL A 177 -3.80 12.96 4.75
C VAL A 177 -3.99 14.47 4.58
N PRO A 178 -4.71 14.98 3.55
CA PRO A 178 -4.91 16.41 3.36
C PRO A 178 -5.64 17.11 4.51
N LEU A 179 -6.40 16.35 5.31
CA LEU A 179 -7.19 16.87 6.42
C LEU A 179 -6.34 17.14 7.67
N ILE A 180 -5.15 16.53 7.77
CA ILE A 180 -4.21 16.86 8.86
C ILE A 180 -3.69 18.30 8.66
N ARG A 181 -3.22 18.59 7.45
CA ARG A 181 -2.71 19.89 7.09
C ARG A 181 -2.69 20.07 5.57
N LYS A 182 -3.59 20.90 5.06
CA LYS A 182 -3.81 21.08 3.62
C LYS A 182 -2.60 21.65 2.87
N ASP A 183 -1.90 22.62 3.47
CA ASP A 183 -0.70 23.25 2.90
C ASP A 183 0.55 22.34 2.91
N LEU A 184 0.54 21.25 3.69
CA LEU A 184 1.61 20.27 3.79
C LEU A 184 1.23 18.91 3.20
N THR A 185 0.14 18.79 2.46
CA THR A 185 -0.39 17.53 1.93
C THR A 185 0.68 16.70 1.23
N GLY A 186 1.47 17.30 0.34
CA GLY A 186 2.53 16.58 -0.38
C GLY A 186 3.61 16.01 0.54
N LYS A 187 4.03 16.78 1.56
CA LYS A 187 5.01 16.33 2.55
C LYS A 187 4.46 15.19 3.40
N LEU A 188 3.23 15.31 3.88
CA LEU A 188 2.59 14.31 4.73
C LEU A 188 2.27 13.03 3.95
N ALA A 189 1.82 13.15 2.69
CA ALA A 189 1.60 12.02 1.80
C ALA A 189 2.92 11.29 1.48
N GLY A 190 3.99 12.04 1.22
CA GLY A 190 5.32 11.47 1.04
C GLY A 190 5.82 10.72 2.27
N LEU A 191 5.58 11.27 3.46
CA LEU A 191 5.95 10.62 4.73
C LEU A 191 5.16 9.32 4.95
N ALA A 192 3.84 9.36 4.79
CA ALA A 192 2.99 8.16 4.87
C ALA A 192 3.44 7.10 3.86
N GLY A 193 3.72 7.50 2.60
CA GLY A 193 4.24 6.61 1.56
C GLY A 193 5.58 5.98 1.91
N ALA A 194 6.51 6.75 2.50
CA ALA A 194 7.80 6.24 2.95
C ALA A 194 7.63 5.16 4.04
N TYR A 195 6.78 5.38 5.02
CA TYR A 195 6.47 4.38 6.05
C TYR A 195 5.77 3.14 5.48
N GLY A 196 4.97 3.29 4.42
CA GLY A 196 4.42 2.14 3.68
C GLY A 196 5.51 1.25 3.10
N ASN A 197 6.54 1.84 2.50
CA ASN A 197 7.68 1.09 1.98
C ASN A 197 8.51 0.43 3.11
N VAL A 198 8.69 1.13 4.24
CA VAL A 198 9.31 0.53 5.44
C VAL A 198 8.48 -0.66 5.92
N GLY A 199 7.15 -0.52 5.98
CA GLY A 199 6.23 -1.62 6.28
C GLY A 199 6.40 -2.80 5.32
N ALA A 200 6.54 -2.53 4.02
CA ALA A 200 6.76 -3.58 3.02
C ALA A 200 8.06 -4.35 3.28
N VAL A 201 9.15 -3.65 3.58
CA VAL A 201 10.43 -4.30 3.93
C VAL A 201 10.28 -5.15 5.19
N ILE A 202 9.61 -4.65 6.24
CA ILE A 202 9.37 -5.39 7.48
C ILE A 202 8.53 -6.65 7.19
N PHE A 203 7.41 -6.53 6.48
CA PHE A 203 6.56 -7.68 6.19
C PHE A 203 7.22 -8.70 5.27
N LEU A 204 7.99 -8.27 4.26
CA LEU A 204 8.79 -9.17 3.42
C LEU A 204 9.88 -9.88 4.22
N THR A 205 10.51 -9.18 5.16
CA THR A 205 11.49 -9.79 6.07
C THR A 205 10.83 -10.84 6.95
N ILE A 206 9.70 -10.51 7.58
CA ILE A 206 8.92 -11.47 8.38
C ILE A 206 8.57 -12.71 7.54
N LEU A 207 8.08 -12.49 6.33
CA LEU A 207 7.72 -13.56 5.41
C LEU A 207 8.92 -14.47 5.10
N SER A 208 10.12 -13.92 4.96
CA SER A 208 11.33 -14.69 4.67
C SER A 208 11.74 -15.67 5.79
N PHE A 209 11.29 -15.41 7.02
CA PHE A 209 11.63 -16.22 8.20
C PHE A 209 10.43 -17.00 8.77
N THR A 210 9.25 -16.89 8.18
CA THR A 210 8.03 -17.52 8.70
C THR A 210 7.28 -18.28 7.63
N SER A 211 6.41 -19.23 8.07
CA SER A 211 5.46 -19.86 7.15
C SER A 211 4.34 -18.89 6.74
N PRO A 212 3.66 -19.10 5.60
CA PRO A 212 2.51 -18.30 5.19
C PRO A 212 1.44 -18.17 6.28
N LYS A 213 1.14 -19.26 6.99
CA LYS A 213 0.19 -19.25 8.12
C LYS A 213 0.60 -18.27 9.21
N ASN A 214 1.85 -18.35 9.66
CA ASN A 214 2.38 -17.47 10.73
C ASN A 214 2.48 -16.02 10.25
N PHE A 215 2.82 -15.79 8.99
CA PHE A 215 2.81 -14.47 8.39
C PHE A 215 1.42 -13.82 8.48
N PHE A 216 0.36 -14.53 8.11
CA PHE A 216 -1.01 -14.00 8.22
C PHE A 216 -1.43 -13.71 9.66
N ILE A 217 -1.02 -14.55 10.62
CA ILE A 217 -1.27 -14.29 12.06
C ILE A 217 -0.56 -13.00 12.50
N ILE A 218 0.70 -12.82 12.13
CA ILE A 218 1.48 -11.63 12.48
C ILE A 218 0.86 -10.37 11.84
N ALA A 219 0.42 -10.47 10.58
CA ALA A 219 -0.27 -9.37 9.90
C ALA A 219 -1.60 -9.01 10.59
N ALA A 220 -2.37 -10.01 11.05
CA ALA A 220 -3.59 -9.79 11.82
C ALA A 220 -3.30 -9.13 13.20
N LEU A 221 -2.24 -9.54 13.89
CA LEU A 221 -1.81 -8.92 15.14
C LEU A 221 -1.38 -7.47 14.94
N TYR A 222 -0.65 -7.19 13.87
CA TYR A 222 -0.31 -5.82 13.53
C TYR A 222 -1.55 -4.98 13.20
N ALA A 223 -2.55 -5.55 12.51
CA ALA A 223 -3.83 -4.89 12.26
C ALA A 223 -4.56 -4.56 13.57
N ALA A 224 -4.52 -5.44 14.57
CA ALA A 224 -5.07 -5.18 15.90
C ALA A 224 -4.35 -3.99 16.59
N ILE A 225 -3.02 -3.92 16.50
CA ILE A 225 -2.24 -2.77 17.01
C ILE A 225 -2.68 -1.48 16.30
N VAL A 226 -2.85 -1.52 14.98
CA VAL A 226 -3.32 -0.36 14.19
C VAL A 226 -4.73 0.05 14.60
N LEU A 227 -5.65 -0.90 14.88
CA LEU A 227 -6.99 -0.59 15.39
C LEU A 227 -6.94 0.14 16.74
N ILE A 228 -6.08 -0.29 17.65
CA ILE A 228 -5.84 0.41 18.92
C ILE A 228 -5.31 1.82 18.67
N ALA A 229 -4.34 1.98 17.76
CA ALA A 229 -3.80 3.27 17.40
C ALA A 229 -4.87 4.21 16.79
N LEU A 230 -5.81 3.67 16.00
CA LEU A 230 -6.92 4.43 15.40
C LEU A 230 -7.90 4.98 16.45
N ILE A 231 -7.98 4.43 17.65
CA ILE A 231 -8.76 5.02 18.75
C ILE A 231 -8.26 6.43 19.07
N PHE A 232 -6.93 6.62 19.01
CA PHE A 232 -6.25 7.88 19.31
C PHE A 232 -6.18 8.84 18.11
N LEU A 233 -6.72 8.45 16.95
CA LEU A 233 -6.86 9.35 15.81
C LEU A 233 -7.95 10.37 16.12
N ASN A 234 -7.62 11.66 16.07
CA ASN A 234 -8.61 12.70 16.28
C ASN A 234 -9.63 12.74 15.13
N PRO A 235 -10.91 13.01 15.41
CA PRO A 235 -11.88 13.27 14.34
C PRO A 235 -11.42 14.49 13.52
N PHE A 236 -11.31 14.30 12.20
CA PHE A 236 -10.79 15.34 11.30
C PHE A 236 -11.62 16.63 11.31
N ASN A 237 -12.90 16.56 11.66
CA ASN A 237 -13.77 17.74 11.83
C ASN A 237 -13.32 18.70 12.94
N ASN A 238 -12.59 18.22 13.94
CA ASN A 238 -12.07 19.03 15.04
C ASN A 238 -10.73 19.69 14.71
N LEU A 239 -9.97 19.12 13.79
CA LEU A 239 -8.68 19.69 13.36
C LEU A 239 -8.87 21.02 12.63
N HIS A 240 -9.94 21.17 11.84
CA HIS A 240 -10.27 22.44 11.17
C HIS A 240 -10.63 23.56 12.15
N LYS A 241 -11.30 23.23 13.26
CA LYS A 241 -11.71 24.23 14.28
C LYS A 241 -10.57 24.72 15.16
N SER A 242 -9.56 23.86 15.42
CA SER A 242 -8.41 24.25 16.24
C SER A 242 -7.45 25.21 15.52
N PHE A 243 -7.39 25.15 14.18
CA PHE A 243 -6.54 26.02 13.37
C PHE A 243 -7.19 27.38 12.99
N GLN A 244 -8.52 27.53 13.20
CA GLN A 244 -9.21 28.81 13.02
C GLN A 244 -9.24 29.65 14.31
N LYS A 245 -8.85 29.08 15.46
CA LYS A 245 -8.89 29.79 16.78
C LYS A 245 -7.54 30.36 17.20
N ASN A 246 -6.49 30.17 16.44
CA ASN A 246 -5.17 30.78 16.64
C ASN A 246 -4.79 31.58 15.38
#